data_37d43514fd4f8c3fb57ed7757e078317
#
_entry.id   37d43514fd4f8c3fb57ed7757e078317
#
_cell.length_a   1.000
_cell.length_b   1.000
_cell.length_c   1.000
_cell.angle_alpha   90.00
_cell.angle_beta   90.00
_cell.angle_gamma   90.00
#
_symmetry.space_group_name_H-M   'P 1'
#
loop_
_entity.id
_entity.type
_entity.pdbx_description
1 polymer ?
#
loop_
_entity_poly.entity_id
_entity_poly.type
_entity_poly.pdbx_seq_one_letter_code
_entity_poly.pdbx_strand_id
1 'polypeptide(L)'
;NRPKLLICDEPTSALDPAGRKEILDILLAAKEQTTVLFSTHILSDVERICTEVAFLHDGKIAMQGTIAELRNKRVSDGFIIEIEQKEVADVLINVFGDFQYTEKNSLVFHGSEDRFFDIMKYIAENRIPIQRIERIEPTLESLFLEVTK
;
A
#
# COMPACT_ATOMS: atom_id res chain seq x y z
N ASN A 1 32.03 -5.75 -16.93
CA ASN A 1 32.28 -4.37 -16.60
C ASN A 1 31.51 -4.09 -15.30
N ARG A 2 32.10 -3.44 -14.34
CA ARG A 2 31.43 -3.05 -13.11
C ARG A 2 31.02 -1.57 -13.21
N PRO A 3 29.85 -1.25 -13.80
CA PRO A 3 29.42 0.14 -13.93
C PRO A 3 29.08 0.73 -12.56
N LYS A 4 29.26 2.02 -12.41
CA LYS A 4 28.80 2.74 -11.21
C LYS A 4 27.30 3.03 -11.23
N LEU A 5 26.69 3.04 -12.41
CA LEU A 5 25.28 3.29 -12.66
C LEU A 5 24.77 2.30 -13.72
N LEU A 6 23.68 1.62 -13.41
CA LEU A 6 22.92 0.79 -14.32
C LEU A 6 21.55 1.43 -14.55
N ILE A 7 21.19 1.68 -15.81
CA ILE A 7 19.88 2.23 -16.18
C ILE A 7 19.13 1.19 -17.00
N CYS A 8 17.92 0.86 -16.58
CA CYS A 8 17.04 -0.09 -17.25
C CYS A 8 15.68 0.54 -17.53
N ASP A 9 15.16 0.35 -18.73
CA ASP A 9 13.83 0.81 -19.09
C ASP A 9 12.89 -0.40 -19.14
N GLU A 10 11.85 -0.39 -18.30
CA GLU A 10 10.83 -1.45 -18.19
C GLU A 10 11.39 -2.87 -18.13
N PRO A 11 12.38 -3.21 -17.27
CA PRO A 11 13.14 -4.45 -17.35
C PRO A 11 12.30 -5.73 -17.14
N THR A 12 11.10 -5.60 -16.59
CA THR A 12 10.22 -6.73 -16.23
C THR A 12 8.90 -6.79 -16.99
N SER A 13 8.59 -5.79 -17.83
CA SER A 13 7.25 -5.60 -18.42
C SER A 13 6.80 -6.72 -19.37
N ALA A 14 7.72 -7.35 -20.06
CA ALA A 14 7.43 -8.37 -21.08
C ALA A 14 7.67 -9.81 -20.60
N LEU A 15 7.90 -10.02 -19.30
CA LEU A 15 8.28 -11.30 -18.74
C LEU A 15 7.10 -12.00 -18.05
N ASP A 16 7.14 -13.34 -18.09
CA ASP A 16 6.30 -14.16 -17.23
C ASP A 16 6.68 -14.02 -15.73
N PRO A 17 5.87 -14.50 -14.80
CA PRO A 17 6.15 -14.34 -13.36
C PRO A 17 7.50 -14.91 -12.91
N ALA A 18 7.98 -15.98 -13.54
CA ALA A 18 9.26 -16.59 -13.21
C ALA A 18 10.43 -15.74 -13.70
N GLY A 19 10.43 -15.34 -14.97
CA GLY A 19 11.45 -14.46 -15.54
C GLY A 19 11.48 -13.08 -14.88
N ARG A 20 10.30 -12.53 -14.54
CA ARG A 20 10.21 -11.28 -13.76
C ARG A 20 10.91 -11.41 -12.43
N LYS A 21 10.68 -12.50 -11.68
CA LYS A 21 11.36 -12.75 -10.41
C LYS A 21 12.87 -12.81 -10.57
N GLU A 22 13.36 -13.54 -11.61
CA GLU A 22 14.80 -13.66 -11.86
C GLU A 22 15.45 -12.29 -12.14
N ILE A 23 14.84 -11.45 -12.96
CA ILE A 23 15.36 -10.11 -13.25
C ILE A 23 15.37 -9.24 -11.98
N LEU A 24 14.32 -9.27 -11.16
CA LEU A 24 14.29 -8.53 -9.89
C LEU A 24 15.37 -9.01 -8.93
N ASP A 25 15.62 -10.31 -8.84
CA ASP A 25 16.68 -10.87 -7.99
C ASP A 25 18.09 -10.46 -8.51
N ILE A 26 18.29 -10.37 -9.83
CA ILE A 26 19.53 -9.85 -10.43
C ILE A 26 19.72 -8.36 -10.11
N LEU A 27 18.67 -7.55 -10.25
CA LEU A 27 18.73 -6.12 -9.94
C LEU A 27 18.98 -5.89 -8.44
N LEU A 28 18.37 -6.70 -7.58
CA LEU A 28 18.58 -6.67 -6.14
C LEU A 28 20.03 -7.00 -5.77
N ALA A 29 20.64 -8.00 -6.42
CA ALA A 29 22.05 -8.33 -6.22
C ALA A 29 22.99 -7.25 -6.79
N ALA A 30 22.62 -6.64 -7.92
CA ALA A 30 23.42 -5.59 -8.55
C ALA A 30 23.50 -4.32 -7.68
N LYS A 31 22.43 -3.97 -6.96
CA LYS A 31 22.40 -2.76 -6.12
C LYS A 31 23.41 -2.78 -4.96
N GLU A 32 23.95 -3.94 -4.60
CA GLU A 32 25.03 -4.05 -3.61
C GLU A 32 26.35 -3.47 -4.10
N GLN A 33 26.54 -3.35 -5.43
CA GLN A 33 27.79 -2.94 -6.04
C GLN A 33 27.66 -1.72 -6.99
N THR A 34 26.45 -1.36 -7.37
CA THR A 34 26.16 -0.27 -8.33
C THR A 34 24.87 0.43 -8.00
N THR A 35 24.75 1.68 -8.41
CA THR A 35 23.45 2.37 -8.37
C THR A 35 22.59 1.84 -9.50
N VAL A 36 21.38 1.36 -9.18
CA VAL A 36 20.41 0.88 -10.17
C VAL A 36 19.27 1.88 -10.28
N LEU A 37 19.04 2.39 -11.48
CA LEU A 37 17.89 3.20 -11.84
C LEU A 37 17.08 2.44 -12.89
N PHE A 38 15.80 2.20 -12.64
CA PHE A 38 14.93 1.61 -13.64
C PHE A 38 13.56 2.27 -13.68
N SER A 39 12.96 2.32 -14.87
CA SER A 39 11.58 2.72 -15.05
C SER A 39 10.67 1.49 -14.96
N THR A 40 9.48 1.65 -14.42
CA THR A 40 8.43 0.62 -14.46
C THR A 40 7.06 1.22 -14.17
N HIS A 41 6.01 0.62 -14.72
CA HIS A 41 4.62 0.86 -14.33
C HIS A 41 4.11 -0.18 -13.31
N ILE A 42 4.96 -1.14 -12.91
CA ILE A 42 4.60 -2.24 -12.02
C ILE A 42 5.02 -1.89 -10.59
N LEU A 43 4.10 -1.30 -9.82
CA LEU A 43 4.38 -0.77 -8.49
C LEU A 43 4.84 -1.84 -7.48
N SER A 44 4.40 -3.09 -7.63
CA SER A 44 4.88 -4.19 -6.78
C SER A 44 6.38 -4.50 -6.96
N ASP A 45 6.97 -4.20 -8.13
CA ASP A 45 8.41 -4.34 -8.34
C ASP A 45 9.17 -3.25 -7.61
N VAL A 46 8.63 -2.02 -7.66
CA VAL A 46 9.17 -0.88 -6.91
C VAL A 46 9.19 -1.17 -5.41
N GLU A 47 8.08 -1.62 -4.85
CA GLU A 47 7.98 -1.95 -3.41
C GLU A 47 8.95 -3.04 -2.98
N ARG A 48 9.25 -3.97 -3.89
CA ARG A 48 10.12 -5.12 -3.60
C ARG A 48 11.60 -4.78 -3.54
N ILE A 49 12.10 -3.93 -4.47
CA ILE A 49 13.55 -3.76 -4.64
C ILE A 49 14.06 -2.33 -4.53
N CYS A 50 13.20 -1.30 -4.64
CA CYS A 50 13.62 0.10 -4.57
C CYS A 50 13.79 0.58 -3.13
N THR A 51 14.72 1.52 -2.93
CA THR A 51 14.86 2.31 -1.72
C THR A 51 14.20 3.67 -1.87
N GLU A 52 14.31 4.25 -3.05
CA GLU A 52 13.75 5.54 -3.42
C GLU A 52 12.92 5.40 -4.70
N VAL A 53 11.95 6.27 -4.87
CA VAL A 53 11.06 6.29 -6.02
C VAL A 53 10.77 7.73 -6.43
N ALA A 54 10.61 7.95 -7.74
CA ALA A 54 10.10 9.18 -8.31
C ALA A 54 8.91 8.87 -9.21
N PHE A 55 7.76 9.47 -8.94
CA PHE A 55 6.58 9.39 -9.79
C PHE A 55 6.64 10.43 -10.89
N LEU A 56 6.59 9.97 -12.13
CA LEU A 56 6.57 10.82 -13.31
C LEU A 56 5.12 10.95 -13.83
N HIS A 57 4.65 12.17 -13.95
CA HIS A 57 3.32 12.48 -14.51
C HIS A 57 3.42 13.71 -15.40
N ASP A 58 2.87 13.67 -16.60
CA ASP A 58 2.91 14.74 -17.62
C ASP A 58 4.32 15.33 -17.85
N GLY A 59 5.34 14.44 -17.88
CA GLY A 59 6.73 14.83 -18.12
C GLY A 59 7.41 15.56 -16.95
N LYS A 60 6.79 15.55 -15.77
CA LYS A 60 7.33 16.16 -14.54
C LYS A 60 7.40 15.15 -13.41
N ILE A 61 8.34 15.36 -12.50
CA ILE A 61 8.35 14.60 -11.24
C ILE A 61 7.25 15.17 -10.35
N ALA A 62 6.18 14.40 -10.17
CA ALA A 62 5.05 14.76 -9.33
C ALA A 62 5.35 14.51 -7.84
N MET A 63 6.11 13.44 -7.53
CA MET A 63 6.51 13.08 -6.17
C MET A 63 7.80 12.29 -6.20
N GLN A 64 8.67 12.47 -5.20
CA GLN A 64 9.88 11.66 -5.02
C GLN A 64 10.25 11.52 -3.55
N GLY A 65 10.97 10.47 -3.21
CA GLY A 65 11.51 10.20 -1.88
C GLY A 65 11.69 8.71 -1.62
N THR A 66 12.07 8.36 -0.41
CA THR A 66 12.09 6.96 0.02
C THR A 66 10.67 6.41 0.13
N ILE A 67 10.50 5.11 -0.08
CA ILE A 67 9.19 4.44 0.07
C ILE A 67 8.60 4.71 1.46
N ALA A 68 9.44 4.68 2.50
CA ALA A 68 9.02 4.95 3.87
C ALA A 68 8.54 6.39 4.07
N GLU A 69 9.27 7.39 3.54
CA GLU A 69 8.85 8.79 3.61
C GLU A 69 7.54 9.04 2.87
N LEU A 70 7.37 8.43 1.69
CA LEU A 70 6.16 8.60 0.90
C LEU A 70 4.93 7.97 1.60
N ARG A 71 5.09 6.81 2.19
CA ARG A 71 4.04 6.17 3.00
C ARG A 71 3.69 6.98 4.24
N ASN A 72 4.70 7.53 4.94
CA ASN A 72 4.50 8.32 6.16
C ASN A 72 3.90 9.72 5.91
N LYS A 73 4.04 10.27 4.70
CA LYS A 73 3.40 11.55 4.34
C LYS A 73 1.88 11.49 4.34
N ARG A 74 1.32 10.28 4.21
CA ARG A 74 -0.10 10.05 4.32
C ARG A 74 -0.38 9.34 5.64
N VAL A 75 -1.09 10.00 6.52
CA VAL A 75 -1.72 9.33 7.66
C VAL A 75 -2.72 8.35 7.07
N SER A 76 -2.59 7.06 7.39
CA SER A 76 -3.60 6.08 7.00
C SER A 76 -4.93 6.51 7.61
N ASP A 77 -5.86 6.94 6.79
CA ASP A 77 -7.19 7.38 7.23
C ASP A 77 -8.16 6.21 7.35
N GLY A 78 -7.66 4.97 7.52
CA GLY A 78 -8.53 3.82 7.50
C GLY A 78 -8.06 2.63 8.32
N PHE A 79 -9.04 1.79 8.66
CA PHE A 79 -8.87 0.53 9.37
C PHE A 79 -9.73 -0.56 8.74
N ILE A 80 -9.24 -1.79 8.78
CA ILE A 80 -9.98 -2.98 8.41
C ILE A 80 -10.31 -3.70 9.71
N ILE A 81 -11.59 -4.05 9.90
CA ILE A 81 -12.08 -4.83 11.02
C ILE A 81 -12.64 -6.14 10.46
N GLU A 82 -12.00 -7.26 10.76
CA GLU A 82 -12.48 -8.59 10.38
C GLU A 82 -13.43 -9.12 11.46
N ILE A 83 -14.63 -9.52 11.03
CA ILE A 83 -15.72 -9.98 11.89
C ILE A 83 -16.19 -11.35 11.39
N GLU A 84 -16.43 -12.28 12.32
CA GLU A 84 -16.83 -13.63 11.97
C GLU A 84 -18.29 -13.71 11.49
N GLN A 85 -19.17 -12.91 12.09
CA GLN A 85 -20.61 -12.98 11.86
C GLN A 85 -21.12 -11.70 11.19
N LYS A 86 -21.87 -11.88 10.11
CA LYS A 86 -22.42 -10.75 9.33
C LYS A 86 -23.36 -9.87 10.17
N GLU A 87 -24.14 -10.48 11.05
CA GLU A 87 -25.08 -9.78 11.92
C GLU A 87 -24.37 -8.77 12.83
N VAL A 88 -23.14 -9.08 13.25
CA VAL A 88 -22.31 -8.20 14.05
C VAL A 88 -21.79 -7.04 13.21
N ALA A 89 -21.42 -7.29 11.95
CA ALA A 89 -21.03 -6.24 11.01
C ALA A 89 -22.18 -5.25 10.76
N ASP A 90 -23.40 -5.76 10.59
CA ASP A 90 -24.59 -4.93 10.38
C ASP A 90 -24.88 -4.00 11.56
N VAL A 91 -24.61 -4.46 12.79
CA VAL A 91 -24.73 -3.61 14.00
C VAL A 91 -23.77 -2.42 13.92
N LEU A 92 -22.50 -2.65 13.60
CA LEU A 92 -21.51 -1.57 13.49
C LEU A 92 -21.85 -0.60 12.36
N ILE A 93 -22.27 -1.10 11.21
CA ILE A 93 -22.71 -0.29 10.07
C ILE A 93 -23.90 0.60 10.45
N ASN A 94 -24.90 0.03 11.14
CA ASN A 94 -26.09 0.78 11.55
C ASN A 94 -25.79 1.87 12.59
N VAL A 95 -24.84 1.62 13.50
CA VAL A 95 -24.49 2.58 14.57
C VAL A 95 -23.61 3.72 14.05
N PHE A 96 -22.64 3.41 13.21
CA PHE A 96 -21.63 4.38 12.79
C PHE A 96 -21.84 4.92 11.38
N GLY A 97 -22.41 4.13 10.46
CA GLY A 97 -22.71 4.55 9.09
C GLY A 97 -21.51 4.67 8.14
N ASP A 98 -20.30 4.70 8.67
CA ASP A 98 -19.07 5.06 7.94
C ASP A 98 -18.30 3.84 7.42
N PHE A 99 -18.89 2.63 7.49
CA PHE A 99 -18.25 1.40 7.08
C PHE A 99 -18.61 0.98 5.67
N GLN A 100 -17.62 0.45 4.95
CA GLN A 100 -17.80 -0.27 3.70
C GLN A 100 -17.60 -1.76 3.94
N TYR A 101 -18.58 -2.56 3.56
CA TYR A 101 -18.50 -4.01 3.65
C TYR A 101 -17.71 -4.58 2.48
N THR A 102 -16.77 -5.51 2.75
CA THR A 102 -15.99 -6.19 1.72
C THR A 102 -16.40 -7.67 1.62
N GLU A 103 -16.07 -8.30 0.48
CA GLU A 103 -16.42 -9.71 0.19
C GLU A 103 -15.85 -10.74 1.20
N LYS A 104 -14.90 -10.33 2.04
CA LYS A 104 -14.21 -11.20 3.01
C LYS A 104 -14.73 -11.08 4.45
N ASN A 105 -15.99 -10.73 4.67
CA ASN A 105 -16.53 -10.45 6.01
C ASN A 105 -15.73 -9.38 6.78
N SER A 106 -15.18 -8.42 6.08
CA SER A 106 -14.41 -7.34 6.67
C SER A 106 -15.12 -6.01 6.47
N LEU A 107 -15.06 -5.17 7.48
CA LEU A 107 -15.50 -3.79 7.43
C LEU A 107 -14.29 -2.88 7.20
N VAL A 108 -14.37 -2.04 6.20
CA VAL A 108 -13.40 -0.97 5.96
C VAL A 108 -13.99 0.34 6.47
N PHE A 109 -13.23 1.00 7.30
CA PHE A 109 -13.54 2.31 7.84
C PHE A 109 -12.51 3.33 7.35
N HIS A 110 -12.96 4.45 6.82
CA HIS A 110 -12.12 5.60 6.49
C HIS A 110 -12.54 6.78 7.37
N GLY A 111 -11.61 7.28 8.19
CA GLY A 111 -11.88 8.39 9.08
C GLY A 111 -10.75 8.71 10.04
N SER A 112 -10.98 9.71 10.90
CA SER A 112 -9.99 10.18 11.87
C SER A 112 -9.66 9.16 12.97
N GLU A 113 -8.53 9.34 13.63
CA GLU A 113 -8.15 8.53 14.80
C GLU A 113 -9.18 8.63 15.94
N ASP A 114 -9.73 9.80 16.18
CA ASP A 114 -10.77 9.99 17.22
C ASP A 114 -11.99 9.11 16.93
N ARG A 115 -12.42 9.07 15.66
CA ARG A 115 -13.52 8.22 15.23
C ARG A 115 -13.21 6.74 15.39
N PHE A 116 -11.98 6.33 15.11
CA PHE A 116 -11.52 4.98 15.39
C PHE A 116 -11.61 4.61 16.86
N PHE A 117 -11.19 5.51 17.77
CA PHE A 117 -11.30 5.27 19.20
C PHE A 117 -12.75 5.16 19.67
N ASP A 118 -13.67 5.94 19.12
CA ASP A 118 -15.11 5.80 19.40
C ASP A 118 -15.64 4.43 19.00
N ILE A 119 -15.25 3.94 17.82
CA ILE A 119 -15.60 2.60 17.33
C ILE A 119 -15.05 1.53 18.27
N MET A 120 -13.76 1.63 18.64
CA MET A 120 -13.12 0.67 19.55
C MET A 120 -13.76 0.65 20.92
N LYS A 121 -14.11 1.82 21.46
CA LYS A 121 -14.84 1.94 22.72
C LYS A 121 -16.19 1.25 22.65
N TYR A 122 -16.95 1.49 21.59
CA TYR A 122 -18.25 0.84 21.38
C TYR A 122 -18.12 -0.68 21.29
N ILE A 123 -17.14 -1.17 20.53
CA ILE A 123 -16.83 -2.61 20.39
C ILE A 123 -16.56 -3.22 21.77
N ALA A 124 -15.72 -2.56 22.58
CA ALA A 124 -15.36 -3.06 23.90
C ALA A 124 -16.54 -3.04 24.89
N GLU A 125 -17.30 -1.93 24.96
CA GLU A 125 -18.45 -1.77 25.85
C GLU A 125 -19.56 -2.77 25.54
N ASN A 126 -19.79 -3.09 24.25
CA ASN A 126 -20.81 -4.03 23.82
C ASN A 126 -20.28 -5.48 23.68
N ARG A 127 -19.00 -5.73 24.03
CA ARG A 127 -18.35 -7.03 23.95
C ARG A 127 -18.48 -7.68 22.55
N ILE A 128 -18.35 -6.88 21.51
CA ILE A 128 -18.48 -7.33 20.12
C ILE A 128 -17.26 -8.19 19.77
N PRO A 129 -17.45 -9.46 19.34
CA PRO A 129 -16.33 -10.31 18.96
C PRO A 129 -15.75 -9.84 17.63
N ILE A 130 -14.45 -9.54 17.62
CA ILE A 130 -13.67 -9.19 16.43
C ILE A 130 -12.52 -10.17 16.29
N GLN A 131 -12.18 -10.53 15.05
CA GLN A 131 -11.06 -11.44 14.76
C GLN A 131 -9.76 -10.66 14.61
N ARG A 132 -9.80 -9.53 13.90
CA ARG A 132 -8.61 -8.73 13.58
C ARG A 132 -8.97 -7.28 13.37
N ILE A 133 -8.05 -6.41 13.75
CA ILE A 133 -8.05 -5.00 13.36
C ILE A 133 -6.70 -4.69 12.75
N GLU A 134 -6.72 -4.06 11.61
CA GLU A 134 -5.52 -3.68 10.88
C GLU A 134 -5.65 -2.25 10.36
N ARG A 135 -4.57 -1.48 10.48
CA ARG A 135 -4.50 -0.16 9.84
C ARG A 135 -4.28 -0.34 8.34
N ILE A 136 -5.02 0.39 7.54
CA ILE A 136 -4.80 0.40 6.08
C ILE A 136 -3.50 1.18 5.83
N GLU A 137 -2.46 0.47 5.41
CA GLU A 137 -1.23 1.13 5.00
C GLU A 137 -1.39 1.72 3.60
N PRO A 138 -0.96 2.98 3.37
CA PRO A 138 -0.96 3.56 2.03
C PRO A 138 -0.06 2.73 1.11
N THR A 139 -0.61 2.27 -0.01
CA THR A 139 0.15 1.62 -1.07
C THR A 139 0.75 2.66 -2.02
N LEU A 140 1.83 2.32 -2.73
CA LEU A 140 2.36 3.20 -3.78
C LEU A 140 1.32 3.46 -4.87
N GLU A 141 0.42 2.50 -5.13
CA GLU A 141 -0.69 2.67 -6.07
C GLU A 141 -1.66 3.77 -5.63
N SER A 142 -2.07 3.76 -4.36
CA SER A 142 -2.95 4.81 -3.82
C SER A 142 -2.30 6.19 -3.84
N LEU A 143 -0.99 6.26 -3.58
CA LEU A 143 -0.21 7.49 -3.68
C LEU A 143 -0.09 7.99 -5.12
N PHE A 144 0.15 7.08 -6.08
CA PHE A 144 0.20 7.42 -7.50
C PHE A 144 -1.13 7.98 -8.00
N LEU A 145 -2.24 7.32 -7.69
CA LEU A 145 -3.59 7.77 -8.08
C LEU A 145 -3.95 9.16 -7.51
N GLU A 146 -3.38 9.54 -6.40
CA GLU A 146 -3.60 10.86 -5.80
C GLU A 146 -2.89 11.98 -6.54
N VAL A 147 -1.64 11.75 -6.96
CA VAL A 147 -0.84 12.76 -7.67
C VAL A 147 -1.19 12.87 -9.16
N THR A 148 -2.00 11.94 -9.69
CA THR A 148 -2.45 11.94 -11.09
C THR A 148 -3.89 12.45 -11.28
N LYS A 149 -4.55 12.90 -10.21
CA LYS A 149 -5.86 13.57 -10.21
C LYS A 149 -5.69 15.07 -10.46
#